data_802fab1187bf76857ef1b4f6f439ec46
#
_entry.id   802fab1187bf76857ef1b4f6f439ec46
#
_cell.length_a   1.000
_cell.length_b   1.000
_cell.length_c   1.000
_cell.angle_alpha   90.00
_cell.angle_beta   90.00
_cell.angle_gamma   90.00
#
_symmetry.space_group_name_H-M   'P 1'
#
loop_
_entity.id
_entity.type
_entity.pdbx_description
1 polymer ?
#
loop_
_entity_poly.entity_id
_entity_poly.type
_entity_poly.pdbx_seq_one_letter_code
_entity_poly.pdbx_strand_id
1 'polypeptide(L)'
;MTEFERKIRELAAKPVRDKEKLERLREYGIDKDADIGTLCAVKLLERAVEGGDISAIKEIRAATAGGGERKELYIPALLIAEPFMKVYRMLHTGDGADFVLYGGRGSTKSSFISLCTVELIVNNPELHACVFRKIKDTIRDSVYAQLQWAIGALGVSESFECRTSPMEIEYIPTGQKIYFRGADKPEKIKSIKPPFGHIGVLWFEELDQFSGLEEIRSIQQSALRGGDDAYVFKSFNPPRSVRSWVNVYVESAPKNTVFHRSTYLDVPPEWLGKRFIEDAEALKEQNPSAYEHEYLGIANGSGGSVFENLELRTVTDDEIAEFDRILYGIDWGWYPDPMRFEACLYKNGTLYIFDELSGNKITNDRLEELLKEKGIGENDLIIADSGGEGPKTIAEFRARGFYMRGAKKGKGSVEHSMKWLSSLKKIVIDPKRCPEAAREFRLYEYERAPDGTFISGYPDRDNHSIDAVRYATERLRRNNNI
;
A
#
# COMPACT_ATOMS: atom_id res chain seq x y z
N MET A 1 42.45 -3.14 -20.83
CA MET A 1 43.45 -2.07 -20.51
C MET A 1 43.74 -1.30 -21.78
N THR A 2 43.38 -0.02 -21.82
CA THR A 2 43.61 0.84 -22.98
C THR A 2 45.09 1.22 -23.11
N GLU A 3 45.50 1.69 -24.30
CA GLU A 3 46.88 2.17 -24.53
C GLU A 3 47.22 3.36 -23.62
N PHE A 4 46.22 4.17 -23.24
CA PHE A 4 46.35 5.27 -22.33
C PHE A 4 46.60 4.79 -20.89
N GLU A 5 45.88 3.78 -20.40
CA GLU A 5 46.09 3.17 -19.09
C GLU A 5 47.50 2.54 -18.97
N ARG A 6 47.97 1.90 -20.04
CA ARG A 6 49.32 1.35 -20.08
C ARG A 6 50.39 2.43 -19.94
N LYS A 7 50.23 3.55 -20.71
CA LYS A 7 51.16 4.70 -20.64
C LYS A 7 51.16 5.36 -19.24
N ILE A 8 49.99 5.50 -18.59
CA ILE A 8 49.94 6.06 -17.24
C ILE A 8 50.67 5.14 -16.25
N ARG A 9 50.51 3.84 -16.30
CA ARG A 9 51.21 2.90 -15.45
C ARG A 9 52.74 2.94 -15.66
N GLU A 10 53.20 3.01 -16.91
CA GLU A 10 54.62 3.14 -17.24
C GLU A 10 55.21 4.46 -16.72
N LEU A 11 54.47 5.56 -16.73
CA LEU A 11 54.87 6.86 -16.19
C LEU A 11 54.85 6.86 -14.67
N ALA A 12 53.85 6.23 -14.04
CA ALA A 12 53.74 6.13 -12.58
C ALA A 12 54.88 5.30 -11.96
N ALA A 13 55.37 4.28 -12.66
CA ALA A 13 56.47 3.45 -12.20
C ALA A 13 57.88 4.07 -12.35
N LYS A 14 57.99 5.29 -12.91
CA LYS A 14 59.28 5.98 -12.99
C LYS A 14 59.73 6.48 -11.64
N PRO A 15 61.05 6.34 -11.26
CA PRO A 15 61.54 6.83 -9.98
C PRO A 15 61.44 8.35 -9.86
N VAL A 16 61.14 8.85 -8.67
CA VAL A 16 61.20 10.27 -8.32
C VAL A 16 62.67 10.65 -8.18
N ARG A 17 63.13 11.61 -9.00
CA ARG A 17 64.55 12.09 -8.99
C ARG A 17 64.72 13.47 -8.29
N ASP A 18 63.62 14.10 -7.90
CA ASP A 18 63.60 15.42 -7.24
C ASP A 18 63.85 15.23 -5.75
N LYS A 19 64.93 15.83 -5.24
CA LYS A 19 65.37 15.69 -3.85
C LYS A 19 64.35 16.26 -2.84
N GLU A 20 63.76 17.39 -3.15
CA GLU A 20 62.77 18.06 -2.28
C GLU A 20 61.49 17.20 -2.17
N LYS A 21 61.07 16.61 -3.26
CA LYS A 21 59.96 15.70 -3.28
C LYS A 21 60.26 14.38 -2.54
N LEU A 22 61.47 13.88 -2.61
CA LEU A 22 61.90 12.72 -1.86
C LEU A 22 61.97 12.97 -0.34
N GLU A 23 62.45 14.18 0.09
CA GLU A 23 62.41 14.55 1.49
C GLU A 23 60.98 14.63 2.04
N ARG A 24 60.03 15.16 1.27
CA ARG A 24 58.62 15.20 1.65
C ARG A 24 58.02 13.81 1.78
N LEU A 25 58.36 12.86 0.92
CA LEU A 25 57.90 11.47 1.00
C LEU A 25 58.44 10.76 2.26
N ARG A 26 59.63 11.16 2.78
CA ARG A 26 60.17 10.64 4.03
C ARG A 26 59.34 10.94 5.25
N GLU A 27 58.63 12.08 5.24
CA GLU A 27 57.69 12.46 6.31
C GLU A 27 56.54 11.45 6.42
N TYR A 28 56.23 10.75 5.34
CA TYR A 28 55.23 9.67 5.28
C TYR A 28 55.87 8.27 5.41
N GLY A 29 57.14 8.16 5.84
CA GLY A 29 57.86 6.88 6.06
C GLY A 29 58.31 6.20 4.78
N ILE A 30 58.43 6.90 3.65
CA ILE A 30 58.83 6.35 2.34
C ILE A 30 60.29 6.73 2.06
N ASP A 31 61.23 5.81 2.37
CA ASP A 31 62.63 6.15 2.43
C ASP A 31 63.45 6.00 1.14
N LYS A 32 63.19 5.03 0.28
CA LYS A 32 63.96 4.79 -0.95
C LYS A 32 63.06 4.11 -2.00
N ASP A 33 63.38 4.37 -3.27
CA ASP A 33 62.70 3.80 -4.44
C ASP A 33 61.26 4.23 -4.68
N ALA A 34 60.91 5.45 -4.23
CA ALA A 34 59.61 6.04 -4.50
C ALA A 34 59.44 6.33 -6.01
N ASP A 35 58.39 5.83 -6.57
CA ASP A 35 57.99 6.14 -7.92
C ASP A 35 57.02 7.33 -8.01
N ILE A 36 56.73 7.77 -9.23
CA ILE A 36 55.81 8.88 -9.45
C ILE A 36 54.38 8.55 -8.98
N GLY A 37 53.97 7.27 -9.03
CA GLY A 37 52.71 6.80 -8.53
C GLY A 37 52.55 7.00 -7.03
N THR A 38 53.61 6.67 -6.26
CA THR A 38 53.70 6.92 -4.81
C THR A 38 53.60 8.40 -4.49
N LEU A 39 54.30 9.27 -5.25
CA LEU A 39 54.25 10.71 -5.09
C LEU A 39 52.85 11.28 -5.37
N CYS A 40 52.16 10.76 -6.38
CA CYS A 40 50.79 11.13 -6.70
C CYS A 40 49.82 10.70 -5.58
N ALA A 41 49.99 9.50 -5.02
CA ALA A 41 49.15 9.00 -3.93
C ALA A 41 49.32 9.89 -2.65
N VAL A 42 50.53 10.27 -2.28
CA VAL A 42 50.76 11.16 -1.15
C VAL A 42 50.13 12.53 -1.38
N LYS A 43 50.30 13.12 -2.56
CA LYS A 43 49.64 14.40 -2.90
C LYS A 43 48.13 14.33 -2.86
N LEU A 44 47.55 13.18 -3.26
CA LEU A 44 46.13 12.95 -3.18
C LEU A 44 45.65 12.88 -1.73
N LEU A 45 46.43 12.22 -0.86
CA LEU A 45 46.18 12.17 0.59
C LEU A 45 46.23 13.56 1.24
N GLU A 46 47.25 14.36 0.92
CA GLU A 46 47.36 15.74 1.41
C GLU A 46 46.17 16.60 1.02
N ARG A 47 45.73 16.54 -0.26
CA ARG A 47 44.57 17.27 -0.74
C ARG A 47 43.27 16.82 -0.05
N ALA A 48 43.13 15.53 0.23
CA ALA A 48 41.96 14.98 0.91
C ALA A 48 41.94 15.37 2.39
N VAL A 49 43.06 15.25 3.11
CA VAL A 49 43.14 15.42 4.57
C VAL A 49 43.25 16.88 4.95
N GLU A 50 44.15 17.66 4.31
CA GLU A 50 44.41 19.05 4.64
C GLU A 50 43.48 20.00 3.87
N GLY A 51 43.20 19.73 2.62
CA GLY A 51 42.40 20.57 1.72
C GLY A 51 40.90 20.26 1.71
N GLY A 52 40.44 19.20 2.30
CA GLY A 52 39.02 18.76 2.25
C GLY A 52 38.53 18.52 0.82
N ASP A 53 39.44 18.21 -0.12
CA ASP A 53 39.11 18.04 -1.54
C ASP A 53 38.28 16.77 -1.75
N ILE A 54 36.99 16.94 -2.06
CA ILE A 54 36.04 15.87 -2.24
C ILE A 54 36.45 14.95 -3.38
N SER A 55 37.06 15.46 -4.46
CA SER A 55 37.56 14.63 -5.56
C SER A 55 38.69 13.73 -5.12
N ALA A 56 39.65 14.27 -4.36
CA ALA A 56 40.78 13.52 -3.81
C ALA A 56 40.31 12.45 -2.82
N ILE A 57 39.30 12.74 -1.98
CA ILE A 57 38.67 11.76 -1.07
C ILE A 57 38.04 10.63 -1.86
N LYS A 58 37.39 10.93 -2.97
CA LYS A 58 36.77 9.91 -3.86
C LYS A 58 37.83 9.01 -4.49
N GLU A 59 38.89 9.58 -5.04
CA GLU A 59 39.95 8.81 -5.69
C GLU A 59 40.69 7.89 -4.68
N ILE A 60 40.93 8.36 -3.45
CA ILE A 60 41.51 7.53 -2.39
C ILE A 60 40.57 6.42 -2.00
N ARG A 61 39.29 6.71 -1.78
CA ARG A 61 38.28 5.68 -1.49
C ARG A 61 38.21 4.63 -2.60
N ALA A 62 38.23 5.02 -3.87
CA ALA A 62 38.25 4.11 -4.99
C ALA A 62 39.53 3.25 -5.03
N ALA A 63 40.69 3.83 -4.70
CA ALA A 63 41.97 3.14 -4.69
C ALA A 63 42.15 2.23 -3.45
N THR A 64 41.60 2.61 -2.29
CA THR A 64 41.70 1.85 -1.03
C THR A 64 40.59 0.81 -0.85
N ALA A 65 39.51 0.92 -1.61
CA ALA A 65 38.50 -0.12 -1.69
C ALA A 65 39.05 -1.33 -2.43
N GLY A 66 40.06 -1.93 -1.86
CA GLY A 66 40.75 -3.18 -2.18
C GLY A 66 40.87 -3.58 -3.66
N GLY A 67 42.09 -3.74 -4.12
CA GLY A 67 42.42 -4.39 -5.41
C GLY A 67 42.14 -5.89 -5.49
N GLY A 68 41.12 -6.38 -4.80
CA GLY A 68 40.47 -7.66 -5.09
C GLY A 68 39.42 -7.39 -6.16
N GLU A 69 39.32 -8.22 -7.16
CA GLU A 69 38.19 -8.26 -8.06
C GLU A 69 36.93 -8.03 -7.24
N ARG A 70 36.24 -6.89 -7.41
CA ARG A 70 34.93 -6.67 -6.81
C ARG A 70 34.06 -7.80 -7.31
N LYS A 71 33.77 -8.78 -6.47
CA LYS A 71 32.75 -9.76 -6.76
C LYS A 71 31.45 -8.99 -6.85
N GLU A 72 30.94 -8.84 -8.07
CA GLU A 72 29.59 -8.31 -8.26
C GLU A 72 28.62 -9.15 -7.43
N LEU A 73 27.75 -8.47 -6.72
CA LEU A 73 26.67 -9.10 -5.97
C LEU A 73 25.53 -9.38 -6.96
N TYR A 74 25.13 -10.63 -7.08
CA TYR A 74 23.93 -11.04 -7.81
C TYR A 74 22.91 -11.63 -6.85
N ILE A 75 21.62 -11.34 -7.08
CA ILE A 75 20.56 -11.94 -6.30
C ILE A 75 20.49 -13.44 -6.65
N PRO A 76 20.65 -14.36 -5.69
CA PRO A 76 20.48 -15.79 -5.94
C PRO A 76 19.07 -16.09 -6.48
N ALA A 77 18.98 -16.92 -7.53
CA ALA A 77 17.68 -17.24 -8.16
C ALA A 77 16.65 -17.81 -7.16
N LEU A 78 17.13 -18.49 -6.10
CA LEU A 78 16.28 -19.02 -5.04
C LEU A 78 15.59 -17.94 -4.16
N LEU A 79 15.98 -16.67 -4.26
CA LEU A 79 15.37 -15.54 -3.57
C LEU A 79 14.41 -14.75 -4.46
N ILE A 80 14.29 -15.12 -5.74
CA ILE A 80 13.44 -14.44 -6.73
C ILE A 80 12.31 -15.39 -7.11
N ALA A 81 11.06 -14.97 -6.90
CA ALA A 81 9.92 -15.70 -7.44
C ALA A 81 9.97 -15.68 -8.97
N GLU A 82 9.66 -16.82 -9.60
CA GLU A 82 9.89 -17.08 -11.03
C GLU A 82 9.40 -15.94 -11.97
N PRO A 83 8.22 -15.35 -11.80
CA PRO A 83 7.75 -14.28 -12.67
C PRO A 83 8.62 -13.02 -12.67
N PHE A 84 9.33 -12.74 -11.56
CA PHE A 84 10.23 -11.58 -11.47
C PHE A 84 11.55 -11.78 -12.20
N MET A 85 11.91 -13.01 -12.60
CA MET A 85 13.15 -13.27 -13.33
C MET A 85 13.26 -12.49 -14.62
N LYS A 86 12.13 -12.23 -15.30
CA LYS A 86 12.10 -11.38 -16.49
C LYS A 86 12.43 -9.92 -16.14
N VAL A 87 11.83 -9.39 -15.07
CA VAL A 87 12.08 -8.01 -14.61
C VAL A 87 13.54 -7.86 -14.17
N TYR A 88 14.08 -8.87 -13.48
CA TYR A 88 15.48 -8.88 -13.06
C TYR A 88 16.46 -8.84 -14.24
N ARG A 89 16.20 -9.59 -15.32
CA ARG A 89 17.01 -9.50 -16.54
C ARG A 89 16.93 -8.12 -17.17
N MET A 90 15.73 -7.53 -17.26
CA MET A 90 15.55 -6.19 -17.83
C MET A 90 16.27 -5.11 -17.03
N LEU A 91 16.36 -5.28 -15.71
CA LEU A 91 17.14 -4.40 -14.83
C LEU A 91 18.63 -4.35 -15.23
N HIS A 92 19.20 -5.47 -15.68
CA HIS A 92 20.61 -5.59 -16.06
C HIS A 92 20.87 -5.29 -17.56
N THR A 93 19.85 -5.34 -18.41
CA THR A 93 20.02 -5.03 -19.86
C THR A 93 19.77 -3.57 -20.19
N GLY A 94 19.31 -2.76 -19.23
CA GLY A 94 19.00 -1.35 -19.44
C GLY A 94 17.72 -1.10 -20.25
N ASP A 95 16.87 -2.13 -20.43
CA ASP A 95 15.64 -2.05 -21.22
C ASP A 95 14.48 -1.28 -20.54
N GLY A 96 14.72 -0.62 -19.43
CA GLY A 96 13.71 0.21 -18.75
C GLY A 96 14.31 0.96 -17.57
N ALA A 97 14.01 2.24 -17.46
CA ALA A 97 14.38 3.07 -16.31
C ALA A 97 13.34 2.99 -15.19
N ASP A 98 12.06 2.81 -15.52
CA ASP A 98 10.94 2.75 -14.60
C ASP A 98 10.35 1.34 -14.53
N PHE A 99 10.20 0.80 -13.32
CA PHE A 99 9.63 -0.52 -13.05
C PHE A 99 8.39 -0.37 -12.16
N VAL A 100 7.23 -0.74 -12.67
CA VAL A 100 5.95 -0.69 -11.97
C VAL A 100 5.51 -2.11 -11.64
N LEU A 101 5.63 -2.48 -10.36
CA LEU A 101 5.30 -3.81 -9.87
C LEU A 101 3.98 -3.73 -9.10
N TYR A 102 2.94 -4.36 -9.61
CA TYR A 102 1.61 -4.29 -9.03
C TYR A 102 0.94 -5.67 -8.95
N GLY A 103 -0.07 -5.81 -8.10
CA GLY A 103 -0.78 -7.07 -7.94
C GLY A 103 -1.23 -7.35 -6.51
N GLY A 104 -1.69 -8.56 -6.25
CA GLY A 104 -2.31 -8.96 -5.00
C GLY A 104 -1.37 -9.00 -3.79
N ARG A 105 -1.96 -9.22 -2.63
CA ARG A 105 -1.22 -9.48 -1.38
C ARG A 105 -0.39 -10.75 -1.50
N GLY A 106 0.75 -10.80 -0.80
CA GLY A 106 1.63 -11.97 -0.78
C GLY A 106 2.43 -12.21 -2.06
N SER A 107 2.38 -11.31 -3.05
CA SER A 107 3.07 -11.49 -4.34
C SER A 107 4.56 -11.12 -4.34
N THR A 108 5.16 -10.83 -3.19
CA THR A 108 6.60 -10.59 -2.96
C THR A 108 7.23 -9.40 -3.71
N LYS A 109 6.41 -8.46 -4.22
CA LYS A 109 6.90 -7.26 -4.94
C LYS A 109 7.94 -6.47 -4.15
N SER A 110 7.62 -6.12 -2.90
CA SER A 110 8.49 -5.31 -2.03
C SER A 110 9.77 -6.06 -1.66
N SER A 111 9.69 -7.39 -1.49
CA SER A 111 10.86 -8.25 -1.27
C SER A 111 11.80 -8.22 -2.47
N PHE A 112 11.27 -8.35 -3.68
CA PHE A 112 12.07 -8.28 -4.91
C PHE A 112 12.73 -6.90 -5.08
N ILE A 113 11.98 -5.80 -4.89
CA ILE A 113 12.54 -4.45 -5.01
C ILE A 113 13.64 -4.20 -3.97
N SER A 114 13.46 -4.68 -2.75
CA SER A 114 14.47 -4.51 -1.70
C SER A 114 15.77 -5.24 -2.02
N LEU A 115 15.70 -6.46 -2.56
CA LEU A 115 16.86 -7.19 -3.04
C LEU A 115 17.57 -6.46 -4.19
N CYS A 116 16.83 -5.98 -5.20
CA CYS A 116 17.38 -5.19 -6.29
C CYS A 116 18.04 -3.89 -5.80
N THR A 117 17.42 -3.21 -4.83
CA THR A 117 17.98 -1.97 -4.27
C THR A 117 19.32 -2.24 -3.59
N VAL A 118 19.45 -3.30 -2.80
CA VAL A 118 20.71 -3.67 -2.15
C VAL A 118 21.77 -4.04 -3.18
N GLU A 119 21.43 -4.85 -4.18
CA GLU A 119 22.34 -5.22 -5.26
C GLU A 119 22.87 -4.00 -6.03
N LEU A 120 21.97 -3.08 -6.42
CA LEU A 120 22.34 -1.86 -7.13
C LEU A 120 23.31 -0.97 -6.32
N ILE A 121 23.07 -0.83 -5.01
CA ILE A 121 23.96 -0.08 -4.11
C ILE A 121 25.35 -0.73 -4.01
N VAL A 122 25.41 -2.04 -3.86
CA VAL A 122 26.69 -2.77 -3.75
C VAL A 122 27.50 -2.67 -5.04
N ASN A 123 26.85 -2.81 -6.18
CA ASN A 123 27.54 -2.89 -7.47
C ASN A 123 27.89 -1.51 -8.06
N ASN A 124 27.22 -0.43 -7.62
CA ASN A 124 27.41 0.90 -8.19
C ASN A 124 27.86 1.92 -7.14
N PRO A 125 29.17 2.22 -7.02
CA PRO A 125 29.74 3.04 -5.94
C PRO A 125 29.28 4.50 -5.89
N GLU A 126 28.72 5.02 -6.97
CA GLU A 126 28.23 6.39 -7.08
C GLU A 126 26.70 6.51 -6.83
N LEU A 127 25.99 5.36 -6.73
CA LEU A 127 24.55 5.35 -6.56
C LEU A 127 24.16 5.39 -5.09
N HIS A 128 23.28 6.31 -4.74
CA HIS A 128 22.52 6.31 -3.50
C HIS A 128 21.05 5.97 -3.82
N ALA A 129 20.33 5.47 -2.83
CA ALA A 129 18.90 5.18 -2.97
C ALA A 129 18.04 6.11 -2.11
N CYS A 130 16.81 6.36 -2.54
CA CYS A 130 15.80 6.99 -1.71
C CYS A 130 14.48 6.24 -1.82
N VAL A 131 13.94 5.84 -0.66
CA VAL A 131 12.68 5.12 -0.55
C VAL A 131 11.61 6.07 -0.04
N PHE A 132 10.48 6.10 -0.74
CA PHE A 132 9.35 6.97 -0.46
C PHE A 132 8.12 6.18 -0.07
N ARG A 133 7.45 6.64 0.99
CA ARG A 133 6.06 6.32 1.30
C ARG A 133 5.26 7.60 1.48
N LYS A 134 3.96 7.56 1.22
CA LYS A 134 3.11 8.73 1.47
C LYS A 134 3.12 9.12 2.94
N ILE A 135 2.99 8.16 3.84
CA ILE A 135 2.91 8.36 5.29
C ILE A 135 4.25 7.98 5.92
N LYS A 136 4.92 8.97 6.55
CA LYS A 136 6.25 8.81 7.15
C LYS A 136 6.30 7.76 8.27
N ASP A 137 5.29 7.73 9.13
CA ASP A 137 5.31 6.92 10.35
C ASP A 137 5.26 5.40 10.07
N THR A 138 4.85 5.01 8.87
CA THR A 138 4.80 3.60 8.44
C THR A 138 6.10 3.08 7.85
N ILE A 139 7.10 3.93 7.62
CA ILE A 139 8.36 3.58 6.94
C ILE A 139 9.16 2.53 7.71
N ARG A 140 9.25 2.69 9.05
CA ARG A 140 10.10 1.86 9.90
C ARG A 140 9.72 0.39 9.84
N ASP A 141 8.44 0.12 10.01
CA ASP A 141 7.91 -1.24 10.14
C ASP A 141 7.58 -1.87 8.77
N SER A 142 7.84 -1.14 7.68
CA SER A 142 7.63 -1.61 6.31
C SER A 142 8.95 -1.66 5.53
N VAL A 143 9.19 -0.65 4.67
CA VAL A 143 10.32 -0.64 3.72
C VAL A 143 11.71 -0.65 4.38
N TYR A 144 11.85 -0.06 5.58
CA TYR A 144 13.12 -0.13 6.31
C TYR A 144 13.39 -1.55 6.81
N ALA A 145 12.42 -2.20 7.45
CA ALA A 145 12.52 -3.59 7.87
C ALA A 145 12.71 -4.54 6.68
N GLN A 146 12.05 -4.25 5.55
CA GLN A 146 12.17 -5.03 4.32
C GLN A 146 13.59 -4.97 3.73
N LEU A 147 14.23 -3.79 3.75
CA LEU A 147 15.63 -3.66 3.31
C LEU A 147 16.61 -4.34 4.27
N GLN A 148 16.38 -4.31 5.58
CA GLN A 148 17.18 -5.08 6.53
C GLN A 148 17.08 -6.58 6.27
N TRP A 149 15.87 -7.08 5.96
CA TRP A 149 15.69 -8.46 5.56
C TRP A 149 16.48 -8.79 4.28
N ALA A 150 16.43 -7.93 3.26
CA ALA A 150 17.15 -8.14 1.99
C ALA A 150 18.68 -8.19 2.19
N ILE A 151 19.22 -7.31 3.03
CA ILE A 151 20.64 -7.29 3.40
C ILE A 151 21.03 -8.62 4.06
N GLY A 152 20.21 -9.13 4.97
CA GLY A 152 20.40 -10.43 5.62
C GLY A 152 20.31 -11.61 4.64
N ALA A 153 19.29 -11.60 3.78
CA ALA A 153 19.06 -12.66 2.79
C ALA A 153 20.18 -12.76 1.75
N LEU A 154 20.79 -11.63 1.39
CA LEU A 154 21.96 -11.58 0.48
C LEU A 154 23.29 -11.88 1.17
N GLY A 155 23.30 -12.08 2.50
CA GLY A 155 24.52 -12.42 3.27
C GLY A 155 25.53 -11.28 3.37
N VAL A 156 25.10 -10.01 3.26
CA VAL A 156 25.97 -8.84 3.26
C VAL A 156 25.81 -7.97 4.51
N SER A 157 25.24 -8.50 5.58
CA SER A 157 24.91 -7.75 6.82
C SER A 157 26.10 -7.01 7.43
N GLU A 158 27.29 -7.58 7.42
CA GLU A 158 28.51 -6.97 7.96
C GLU A 158 28.97 -5.73 7.18
N SER A 159 28.50 -5.59 5.93
CA SER A 159 28.83 -4.47 5.06
C SER A 159 27.83 -3.29 5.15
N PHE A 160 26.79 -3.41 5.98
CA PHE A 160 25.76 -2.38 6.11
C PHE A 160 25.59 -1.94 7.56
N GLU A 161 25.47 -0.63 7.76
CA GLU A 161 25.07 -0.04 9.03
C GLU A 161 23.63 0.49 8.92
N CYS A 162 22.73 -0.03 9.77
CA CYS A 162 21.32 0.35 9.81
C CYS A 162 21.04 1.29 10.99
N ARG A 163 20.75 2.56 10.72
CA ARG A 163 20.45 3.60 11.74
C ARG A 163 18.97 3.97 11.72
N THR A 164 18.39 4.17 12.89
CA THR A 164 16.98 4.62 13.03
C THR A 164 16.85 6.12 13.31
N SER A 165 17.93 6.80 13.72
CA SER A 165 17.96 8.25 13.99
C SER A 165 19.32 8.86 13.63
N PRO A 166 19.44 9.55 12.49
CA PRO A 166 18.48 9.62 11.38
C PRO A 166 18.21 8.24 10.77
N MET A 167 17.00 8.05 10.22
CA MET A 167 16.67 6.77 9.57
C MET A 167 17.36 6.70 8.22
N GLU A 168 18.40 5.89 8.16
CA GLU A 168 19.19 5.62 6.94
C GLU A 168 19.90 4.27 7.06
N ILE A 169 20.25 3.68 5.93
CA ILE A 169 21.10 2.51 5.83
C ILE A 169 22.34 2.91 5.04
N GLU A 170 23.52 2.63 5.56
CA GLU A 170 24.81 2.95 4.95
C GLU A 170 25.55 1.69 4.53
N TYR A 171 25.99 1.62 3.28
CA TYR A 171 26.91 0.60 2.81
C TYR A 171 28.34 1.02 3.18
N ILE A 172 28.90 0.36 4.20
CA ILE A 172 30.16 0.76 4.84
C ILE A 172 31.36 0.84 3.88
N PRO A 173 31.56 -0.13 2.94
CA PRO A 173 32.78 -0.15 2.12
C PRO A 173 32.99 1.10 1.28
N THR A 174 31.93 1.75 0.82
CA THR A 174 31.99 2.91 -0.09
C THR A 174 31.22 4.12 0.42
N GLY A 175 30.40 3.95 1.50
CA GLY A 175 29.68 5.05 2.17
C GLY A 175 28.41 5.49 1.47
N GLN A 176 27.87 4.71 0.51
CA GLN A 176 26.57 5.00 -0.10
C GLN A 176 25.46 4.84 0.93
N LYS A 177 24.39 5.58 0.73
CA LYS A 177 23.26 5.59 1.65
C LYS A 177 21.94 5.28 0.97
N ILE A 178 21.08 4.59 1.70
CA ILE A 178 19.66 4.44 1.41
C ILE A 178 18.89 5.36 2.35
N TYR A 179 18.26 6.37 1.80
CA TYR A 179 17.48 7.36 2.52
C TYR A 179 15.99 6.99 2.55
N PHE A 180 15.29 7.40 3.60
CA PHE A 180 13.86 7.17 3.76
C PHE A 180 13.12 8.50 3.92
N ARG A 181 12.04 8.70 3.16
CA ARG A 181 11.29 9.96 3.17
C ARG A 181 9.79 9.73 3.10
N GLY A 182 9.04 10.45 3.93
CA GLY A 182 7.60 10.61 3.77
C GLY A 182 7.29 11.68 2.74
N ALA A 183 6.30 11.46 1.89
CA ALA A 183 5.81 12.44 0.92
C ALA A 183 4.67 13.31 1.47
N ASP A 184 4.39 13.21 2.77
CA ASP A 184 3.45 14.08 3.49
C ASP A 184 3.87 15.56 3.54
N LYS A 185 5.18 15.84 3.35
CA LYS A 185 5.77 17.18 3.34
C LYS A 185 6.68 17.38 2.13
N PRO A 186 6.16 17.86 1.00
CA PRO A 186 6.93 18.04 -0.25
C PRO A 186 8.19 18.91 -0.10
N GLU A 187 8.19 19.84 0.86
CA GLU A 187 9.31 20.75 1.13
C GLU A 187 10.59 20.02 1.57
N LYS A 188 10.44 18.90 2.28
CA LYS A 188 11.58 18.09 2.77
C LYS A 188 12.23 17.22 1.69
N ILE A 189 11.55 17.01 0.56
CA ILE A 189 12.06 16.20 -0.54
C ILE A 189 13.11 16.96 -1.35
N LYS A 190 12.98 18.29 -1.44
CA LYS A 190 13.87 19.15 -2.23
C LYS A 190 15.33 19.22 -1.73
N SER A 191 15.66 18.66 -0.58
CA SER A 191 16.94 18.84 0.10
C SER A 191 17.80 17.57 0.25
N ILE A 192 17.50 16.50 -0.47
CA ILE A 192 18.34 15.28 -0.41
C ILE A 192 19.57 15.51 -1.29
N LYS A 193 20.71 15.75 -0.64
CA LYS A 193 22.02 15.80 -1.30
C LYS A 193 22.90 14.72 -0.69
N PRO A 194 23.26 13.70 -1.45
CA PRO A 194 24.23 12.73 -0.97
C PRO A 194 25.62 13.42 -0.85
N PRO A 195 26.51 12.94 0.03
CA PRO A 195 27.84 13.51 0.23
C PRO A 195 28.75 13.36 -1.00
N PHE A 196 28.46 12.41 -1.87
CA PHE A 196 29.12 12.14 -3.15
C PHE A 196 28.12 11.43 -4.07
N GLY A 197 28.49 11.19 -5.33
CA GLY A 197 27.64 10.49 -6.29
C GLY A 197 26.28 11.19 -6.48
N HIS A 198 25.25 10.38 -6.70
CA HIS A 198 23.89 10.87 -6.93
C HIS A 198 22.85 9.88 -6.43
N ILE A 199 21.59 10.34 -6.29
CA ILE A 199 20.47 9.44 -6.07
C ILE A 199 20.15 8.80 -7.43
N GLY A 200 20.47 7.50 -7.58
CA GLY A 200 20.21 6.75 -8.80
C GLY A 200 19.16 5.65 -8.61
N VAL A 201 18.72 5.39 -7.37
CA VAL A 201 17.65 4.43 -7.10
C VAL A 201 16.52 5.13 -6.35
N LEU A 202 15.31 5.09 -6.92
CA LEU A 202 14.09 5.55 -6.23
C LEU A 202 13.13 4.36 -6.07
N TRP A 203 12.52 4.27 -4.90
CA TRP A 203 11.45 3.32 -4.65
C TRP A 203 10.23 4.02 -4.03
N PHE A 204 9.10 4.00 -4.75
CA PHE A 204 7.81 4.45 -4.29
C PHE A 204 6.99 3.25 -3.85
N GLU A 205 6.84 3.05 -2.53
CA GLU A 205 6.04 1.98 -1.96
C GLU A 205 4.64 2.48 -1.64
N GLU A 206 3.63 1.63 -1.91
CA GLU A 206 2.20 1.99 -1.85
C GLU A 206 1.89 3.20 -2.74
N LEU A 207 2.24 3.08 -4.02
CA LEU A 207 2.09 4.14 -5.02
C LEU A 207 0.66 4.70 -5.07
N ASP A 208 -0.34 3.87 -4.82
CA ASP A 208 -1.76 4.22 -4.79
C ASP A 208 -2.13 5.29 -3.75
N GLN A 209 -1.33 5.46 -2.71
CA GLN A 209 -1.52 6.48 -1.67
C GLN A 209 -1.06 7.88 -2.09
N PHE A 210 -0.24 8.00 -3.13
CA PHE A 210 0.18 9.29 -3.64
C PHE A 210 -0.94 9.96 -4.42
N SER A 211 -0.90 11.30 -4.50
CA SER A 211 -2.00 12.10 -5.08
C SER A 211 -2.11 11.97 -6.61
N GLY A 212 -1.08 11.48 -7.29
CA GLY A 212 -1.07 11.29 -8.74
C GLY A 212 0.31 11.36 -9.37
N LEU A 213 0.36 11.24 -10.69
CA LEU A 213 1.61 11.26 -11.47
C LEU A 213 2.39 12.57 -11.34
N GLU A 214 1.73 13.70 -11.12
CA GLU A 214 2.39 14.98 -10.95
C GLU A 214 3.26 15.02 -9.67
N GLU A 215 2.73 14.48 -8.58
CA GLU A 215 3.49 14.35 -7.34
C GLU A 215 4.73 13.47 -7.54
N ILE A 216 4.57 12.29 -8.17
CA ILE A 216 5.66 11.37 -8.47
C ILE A 216 6.71 12.03 -9.35
N ARG A 217 6.31 12.71 -10.42
CA ARG A 217 7.21 13.44 -11.32
C ARG A 217 7.97 14.54 -10.60
N SER A 218 7.30 15.29 -9.73
CA SER A 218 7.94 16.36 -8.93
C SER A 218 9.02 15.79 -8.00
N ILE A 219 8.76 14.64 -7.38
CA ILE A 219 9.73 13.94 -6.52
C ILE A 219 10.91 13.44 -7.36
N GLN A 220 10.65 12.76 -8.48
CA GLN A 220 11.69 12.25 -9.39
C GLN A 220 12.61 13.39 -9.86
N GLN A 221 12.05 14.50 -10.35
CA GLN A 221 12.82 15.67 -10.80
C GLN A 221 13.64 16.32 -9.67
N SER A 222 13.19 16.19 -8.43
CA SER A 222 13.89 16.74 -7.27
C SER A 222 15.01 15.83 -6.79
N ALA A 223 14.84 14.52 -6.89
CA ALA A 223 15.78 13.52 -6.37
C ALA A 223 16.81 13.06 -7.41
N LEU A 224 16.38 12.81 -8.66
CA LEU A 224 17.27 12.35 -9.73
C LEU A 224 18.04 13.51 -10.34
N ARG A 225 19.21 13.79 -9.79
CA ARG A 225 20.09 14.86 -10.26
C ARG A 225 21.54 14.43 -10.18
N GLY A 226 22.31 14.73 -11.22
CA GLY A 226 23.78 14.61 -11.21
C GLY A 226 24.34 13.26 -11.66
N GLY A 227 23.56 12.41 -12.31
CA GLY A 227 24.01 11.16 -12.89
C GLY A 227 23.14 10.71 -14.06
N ASP A 228 23.67 9.79 -14.87
CA ASP A 228 23.01 9.29 -16.07
C ASP A 228 22.17 8.02 -15.75
N ASP A 229 22.56 7.24 -14.72
CA ASP A 229 21.88 6.03 -14.32
C ASP A 229 20.77 6.31 -13.32
N ALA A 230 19.55 5.87 -13.64
CA ALA A 230 18.39 5.98 -12.76
C ALA A 230 17.51 4.74 -12.86
N TYR A 231 17.20 4.17 -11.70
CA TYR A 231 16.29 3.04 -11.53
C TYR A 231 15.13 3.46 -10.64
N VAL A 232 13.92 3.45 -11.18
CA VAL A 232 12.73 3.88 -10.45
C VAL A 232 11.78 2.71 -10.27
N PHE A 233 11.63 2.27 -9.04
CA PHE A 233 10.67 1.24 -8.66
C PHE A 233 9.41 1.85 -8.10
N LYS A 234 8.27 1.33 -8.52
CA LYS A 234 6.94 1.71 -8.05
C LYS A 234 6.18 0.45 -7.70
N SER A 235 5.70 0.32 -6.47
CA SER A 235 4.98 -0.87 -6.00
C SER A 235 3.65 -0.51 -5.36
N PHE A 236 2.60 -1.27 -5.67
CA PHE A 236 1.29 -1.10 -5.08
C PHE A 236 0.40 -2.33 -5.24
N ASN A 237 -0.64 -2.38 -4.41
CA ASN A 237 -1.79 -3.25 -4.64
C ASN A 237 -2.88 -2.43 -5.33
N PRO A 238 -3.39 -2.85 -6.51
CA PRO A 238 -4.39 -2.08 -7.23
C PRO A 238 -5.59 -1.76 -6.35
N PRO A 239 -6.01 -0.48 -6.22
CA PRO A 239 -7.28 -0.14 -5.60
C PRO A 239 -8.44 -0.78 -6.36
N ARG A 240 -9.57 -1.02 -5.67
CA ARG A 240 -10.77 -1.61 -6.30
C ARG A 240 -11.28 -0.81 -7.50
N SER A 241 -11.21 0.52 -7.38
CA SER A 241 -11.66 1.43 -8.42
C SER A 241 -10.83 1.31 -9.69
N VAL A 242 -11.43 0.88 -10.78
CA VAL A 242 -10.80 0.93 -12.12
C VAL A 242 -10.41 2.35 -12.54
N ARG A 243 -11.08 3.37 -11.99
CA ARG A 243 -10.80 4.80 -12.25
C ARG A 243 -9.71 5.38 -11.35
N SER A 244 -9.16 4.61 -10.41
CA SER A 244 -8.03 5.07 -9.61
C SER A 244 -6.87 5.43 -10.54
N TRP A 245 -6.19 6.54 -10.24
CA TRP A 245 -5.11 7.05 -11.08
C TRP A 245 -4.00 6.02 -11.33
N VAL A 246 -3.68 5.16 -10.36
CA VAL A 246 -2.67 4.11 -10.55
C VAL A 246 -3.14 3.01 -11.50
N ASN A 247 -4.44 2.65 -11.50
CA ASN A 247 -4.99 1.66 -12.43
C ASN A 247 -5.03 2.24 -13.86
N VAL A 248 -5.46 3.50 -14.01
CA VAL A 248 -5.40 4.23 -15.30
C VAL A 248 -3.96 4.38 -15.78
N TYR A 249 -2.99 4.62 -14.88
CA TYR A 249 -1.58 4.69 -15.21
C TYR A 249 -1.05 3.38 -15.78
N VAL A 250 -1.42 2.24 -15.21
CA VAL A 250 -1.05 0.92 -15.74
C VAL A 250 -1.65 0.70 -17.13
N GLU A 251 -2.93 1.06 -17.34
CA GLU A 251 -3.58 0.92 -18.64
C GLU A 251 -2.97 1.83 -19.72
N SER A 252 -2.47 3.00 -19.35
CA SER A 252 -1.84 3.94 -20.29
C SER A 252 -0.49 3.46 -20.82
N ALA A 253 0.14 2.51 -20.14
CA ALA A 253 1.40 1.84 -20.50
C ALA A 253 2.45 2.79 -21.14
N PRO A 254 2.94 3.83 -20.44
CA PRO A 254 3.90 4.76 -21.01
C PRO A 254 5.18 4.08 -21.46
N LYS A 255 5.78 4.64 -22.52
CA LYS A 255 7.05 4.14 -23.07
C LYS A 255 8.16 4.19 -22.01
N ASN A 256 9.13 3.29 -22.10
CA ASN A 256 10.26 3.15 -21.18
C ASN A 256 9.85 2.80 -19.73
N THR A 257 8.68 2.18 -19.55
CA THR A 257 8.22 1.68 -18.26
C THR A 257 7.93 0.19 -18.38
N VAL A 258 8.48 -0.59 -17.47
CA VAL A 258 8.23 -2.04 -17.36
C VAL A 258 7.10 -2.25 -16.37
N PHE A 259 5.96 -2.71 -16.86
CA PHE A 259 4.83 -3.10 -16.02
C PHE A 259 4.87 -4.61 -15.75
N HIS A 260 4.82 -4.98 -14.48
CA HIS A 260 4.79 -6.36 -14.07
C HIS A 260 3.70 -6.59 -13.03
N ARG A 261 2.78 -7.49 -13.35
CA ARG A 261 1.73 -7.95 -12.42
C ARG A 261 2.14 -9.27 -11.81
N SER A 262 1.94 -9.41 -10.49
CA SER A 262 2.20 -10.65 -9.76
C SER A 262 1.11 -10.93 -8.74
N THR A 263 0.92 -12.20 -8.42
CA THR A 263 -0.04 -12.68 -7.43
C THR A 263 0.63 -13.63 -6.45
N TYR A 264 -0.04 -14.01 -5.38
CA TYR A 264 0.48 -15.02 -4.45
C TYR A 264 0.62 -16.41 -5.10
N LEU A 265 -0.09 -16.68 -6.19
CA LEU A 265 -0.03 -17.95 -6.94
C LEU A 265 1.31 -18.12 -7.67
N ASP A 266 2.03 -17.01 -7.87
CA ASP A 266 3.32 -16.95 -8.53
C ASP A 266 4.49 -17.16 -7.56
N VAL A 267 4.19 -17.35 -6.27
CA VAL A 267 5.17 -17.42 -5.17
C VAL A 267 5.24 -18.85 -4.63
N PRO A 268 6.41 -19.37 -4.31
CA PRO A 268 6.52 -20.68 -3.64
C PRO A 268 5.65 -20.70 -2.36
N PRO A 269 4.75 -21.68 -2.19
CA PRO A 269 3.83 -21.75 -1.06
C PRO A 269 4.51 -21.70 0.32
N GLU A 270 5.71 -22.24 0.43
CA GLU A 270 6.50 -22.23 1.65
C GLU A 270 6.95 -20.83 2.11
N TRP A 271 6.98 -19.84 1.21
CA TRP A 271 7.29 -18.44 1.56
C TRP A 271 6.09 -17.72 2.17
N LEU A 272 4.89 -18.17 1.85
CA LEU A 272 3.65 -17.54 2.30
C LEU A 272 3.12 -18.14 3.61
N GLY A 273 3.38 -19.43 3.81
CA GLY A 273 2.86 -20.19 4.94
C GLY A 273 1.42 -20.66 4.74
N LYS A 274 1.10 -21.79 5.40
CA LYS A 274 -0.17 -22.51 5.24
C LYS A 274 -1.40 -21.63 5.54
N ARG A 275 -1.36 -20.86 6.62
CA ARG A 275 -2.47 -20.01 7.06
C ARG A 275 -2.86 -18.97 6.01
N PHE A 276 -1.88 -18.31 5.40
CA PHE A 276 -2.14 -17.32 4.35
C PHE A 276 -2.90 -17.92 3.16
N ILE A 277 -2.50 -19.14 2.75
CA ILE A 277 -3.11 -19.84 1.63
C ILE A 277 -4.55 -20.28 1.98
N GLU A 278 -4.75 -20.81 3.20
CA GLU A 278 -6.08 -21.21 3.69
C GLU A 278 -7.04 -20.01 3.75
N ASP A 279 -6.58 -18.86 4.24
CA ASP A 279 -7.37 -17.63 4.28
C ASP A 279 -7.74 -17.14 2.87
N ALA A 280 -6.81 -17.25 1.90
CA ALA A 280 -7.07 -16.89 0.50
C ALA A 280 -8.13 -17.80 -0.14
N GLU A 281 -8.02 -19.11 0.03
CA GLU A 281 -9.01 -20.08 -0.53
C GLU A 281 -10.37 -19.94 0.17
N ALA A 282 -10.40 -19.71 1.48
CA ALA A 282 -11.65 -19.45 2.19
C ALA A 282 -12.36 -18.18 1.67
N LEU A 283 -11.60 -17.09 1.42
CA LEU A 283 -12.17 -15.88 0.84
C LEU A 283 -12.66 -16.10 -0.59
N LYS A 284 -11.94 -16.91 -1.37
CA LYS A 284 -12.34 -17.28 -2.74
C LYS A 284 -13.69 -17.99 -2.78
N GLU A 285 -13.96 -18.87 -1.82
CA GLU A 285 -15.25 -19.56 -1.71
C GLU A 285 -16.36 -18.64 -1.20
N GLN A 286 -16.04 -17.78 -0.21
CA GLN A 286 -17.03 -16.92 0.43
C GLN A 286 -17.37 -15.68 -0.39
N ASN A 287 -16.38 -15.02 -0.96
CA ASN A 287 -16.53 -13.79 -1.73
C ASN A 287 -15.50 -13.74 -2.87
N PRO A 288 -15.80 -14.34 -4.04
CA PRO A 288 -14.89 -14.37 -5.19
C PRO A 288 -14.40 -13.00 -5.63
N SER A 289 -15.27 -11.97 -5.59
CA SER A 289 -14.91 -10.61 -5.99
C SER A 289 -13.89 -9.97 -5.03
N ALA A 290 -14.03 -10.21 -3.73
CA ALA A 290 -13.04 -9.75 -2.75
C ALA A 290 -11.71 -10.49 -2.93
N TYR A 291 -11.75 -11.80 -3.17
CA TYR A 291 -10.57 -12.61 -3.47
C TYR A 291 -9.82 -12.11 -4.71
N GLU A 292 -10.53 -11.88 -5.81
CA GLU A 292 -9.92 -11.34 -7.05
C GLU A 292 -9.22 -10.01 -6.79
N HIS A 293 -9.87 -9.13 -6.02
CA HIS A 293 -9.27 -7.86 -5.67
C HIS A 293 -8.05 -8.00 -4.75
N GLU A 294 -8.20 -8.65 -3.59
CA GLU A 294 -7.19 -8.66 -2.54
C GLU A 294 -5.97 -9.53 -2.88
N TYR A 295 -6.23 -10.74 -3.42
CA TYR A 295 -5.18 -11.74 -3.66
C TYR A 295 -4.69 -11.75 -5.12
N LEU A 296 -5.56 -11.45 -6.08
CA LEU A 296 -5.15 -11.39 -7.50
C LEU A 296 -4.84 -9.97 -7.99
N GLY A 297 -5.13 -8.94 -7.18
CA GLY A 297 -4.88 -7.54 -7.55
C GLY A 297 -5.69 -7.09 -8.77
N ILE A 298 -6.94 -7.56 -8.90
CA ILE A 298 -7.86 -7.15 -9.96
C ILE A 298 -8.66 -5.96 -9.48
N ALA A 299 -8.62 -4.86 -10.24
CA ALA A 299 -9.51 -3.74 -10.04
C ALA A 299 -10.89 -4.11 -10.60
N ASN A 300 -11.79 -4.55 -9.74
CA ASN A 300 -13.12 -5.06 -10.13
C ASN A 300 -14.29 -4.21 -9.61
N GLY A 301 -14.03 -2.98 -9.14
CA GLY A 301 -15.02 -2.08 -8.61
C GLY A 301 -15.37 -0.91 -9.53
N SER A 302 -16.61 -0.43 -9.45
CA SER A 302 -17.12 0.73 -10.22
C SER A 302 -16.50 2.07 -9.81
N GLY A 303 -15.69 2.06 -8.76
CA GLY A 303 -14.85 3.20 -8.42
C GLY A 303 -15.29 4.05 -7.24
N GLY A 304 -16.39 3.68 -6.56
CA GLY A 304 -16.86 4.46 -5.42
C GLY A 304 -17.96 3.80 -4.64
N SER A 305 -18.62 2.79 -5.21
CA SER A 305 -19.68 2.06 -4.53
C SER A 305 -19.18 1.33 -3.31
N VAL A 306 -19.84 1.50 -2.18
CA VAL A 306 -19.56 0.78 -0.93
C VAL A 306 -20.02 -0.68 -1.02
N PHE A 307 -21.10 -0.95 -1.76
CA PHE A 307 -21.73 -2.26 -1.87
C PHE A 307 -21.61 -2.82 -3.29
N GLU A 308 -20.50 -3.47 -3.59
CA GLU A 308 -20.26 -4.11 -4.89
C GLU A 308 -20.85 -5.55 -4.96
N ASN A 309 -21.27 -6.08 -3.82
CA ASN A 309 -21.89 -7.40 -3.65
C ASN A 309 -23.43 -7.35 -3.75
N LEU A 310 -23.99 -6.29 -4.37
CA LEU A 310 -25.43 -6.06 -4.51
C LEU A 310 -26.03 -6.85 -5.68
N GLU A 311 -27.16 -7.50 -5.44
CA GLU A 311 -28.02 -8.10 -6.47
C GLU A 311 -29.45 -7.58 -6.33
N LEU A 312 -29.95 -6.88 -7.36
CA LEU A 312 -31.32 -6.42 -7.41
C LEU A 312 -32.17 -7.46 -8.17
N ARG A 313 -33.06 -8.15 -7.46
CA ARG A 313 -34.01 -9.09 -8.05
C ARG A 313 -35.30 -9.22 -7.25
N THR A 314 -36.33 -9.74 -7.85
CA THR A 314 -37.55 -10.10 -7.13
C THR A 314 -37.26 -11.25 -6.14
N VAL A 315 -37.75 -11.10 -4.91
CA VAL A 315 -37.82 -12.16 -3.89
C VAL A 315 -39.28 -12.63 -3.85
N THR A 316 -39.56 -13.88 -4.23
CA THR A 316 -40.91 -14.35 -4.36
C THR A 316 -41.57 -14.66 -3.01
N ASP A 317 -42.91 -14.69 -2.97
CA ASP A 317 -43.62 -14.99 -1.72
C ASP A 317 -43.32 -16.42 -1.24
N ASP A 318 -43.12 -17.37 -2.15
CA ASP A 318 -42.71 -18.73 -1.80
C ASP A 318 -41.33 -18.76 -1.16
N GLU A 319 -40.37 -17.93 -1.66
CA GLU A 319 -39.05 -17.80 -1.10
C GLU A 319 -39.09 -17.15 0.32
N ILE A 320 -39.96 -16.15 0.48
CA ILE A 320 -40.14 -15.48 1.79
C ILE A 320 -40.80 -16.43 2.80
N ALA A 321 -41.74 -17.27 2.36
CA ALA A 321 -42.42 -18.24 3.22
C ALA A 321 -41.45 -19.29 3.82
N GLU A 322 -40.31 -19.54 3.19
CA GLU A 322 -39.24 -20.41 3.69
C GLU A 322 -38.30 -19.72 4.70
N PHE A 323 -38.50 -18.43 4.96
CA PHE A 323 -37.61 -17.65 5.87
C PHE A 323 -37.98 -17.97 7.31
N ASP A 324 -37.02 -18.54 8.05
CA ASP A 324 -37.19 -19.03 9.42
C ASP A 324 -36.90 -17.98 10.50
N ARG A 325 -36.11 -16.94 10.16
CA ARG A 325 -35.67 -15.93 11.11
C ARG A 325 -35.55 -14.55 10.49
N ILE A 326 -36.61 -13.80 10.56
CA ILE A 326 -36.63 -12.43 10.04
C ILE A 326 -36.00 -11.45 11.06
N LEU A 327 -35.24 -10.51 10.55
CA LEU A 327 -34.54 -9.46 11.29
C LEU A 327 -35.18 -8.13 10.91
N TYR A 328 -35.58 -7.34 11.92
CA TYR A 328 -36.23 -6.07 11.71
C TYR A 328 -35.38 -4.94 12.25
N GLY A 329 -35.24 -3.86 11.45
CA GLY A 329 -34.52 -2.65 11.84
C GLY A 329 -35.31 -1.38 11.57
N ILE A 330 -35.16 -0.39 12.45
CA ILE A 330 -35.74 0.93 12.27
C ILE A 330 -34.65 2.00 12.42
N ASP A 331 -34.61 2.91 11.44
CA ASP A 331 -33.94 4.20 11.54
C ASP A 331 -35.00 5.30 11.64
N TRP A 332 -34.95 6.07 12.74
CA TRP A 332 -35.94 7.12 13.00
C TRP A 332 -35.70 8.34 12.15
N GLY A 333 -36.75 8.89 11.60
CA GLY A 333 -36.74 10.17 10.89
C GLY A 333 -38.09 10.85 10.97
N TRP A 334 -38.11 12.16 10.71
CA TRP A 334 -39.35 12.94 10.66
C TRP A 334 -39.40 13.79 9.39
N TYR A 335 -38.58 14.82 9.31
CA TYR A 335 -38.42 15.72 8.15
C TYR A 335 -37.18 16.59 8.38
N PRO A 336 -36.25 16.77 7.41
CA PRO A 336 -36.29 16.21 6.04
C PRO A 336 -35.98 14.72 5.96
N ASP A 337 -35.38 14.16 6.96
CA ASP A 337 -34.93 12.74 6.97
C ASP A 337 -36.14 11.83 7.18
N PRO A 338 -36.36 10.85 6.29
CA PRO A 338 -37.45 9.91 6.41
C PRO A 338 -37.20 8.83 7.47
N MET A 339 -38.29 8.33 8.09
CA MET A 339 -38.26 7.08 8.83
C MET A 339 -38.08 5.91 7.84
N ARG A 340 -37.25 4.92 8.21
CA ARG A 340 -37.05 3.67 7.51
C ARG A 340 -37.26 2.48 8.42
N PHE A 341 -37.96 1.50 7.91
CA PHE A 341 -38.04 0.17 8.50
C PHE A 341 -37.69 -0.84 7.44
N GLU A 342 -36.83 -1.81 7.80
CA GLU A 342 -36.37 -2.87 6.90
C GLU A 342 -36.55 -4.25 7.51
N ALA A 343 -37.07 -5.20 6.71
CA ALA A 343 -37.15 -6.60 7.03
C ALA A 343 -36.09 -7.39 6.24
N CYS A 344 -35.27 -8.14 6.96
CA CYS A 344 -34.12 -8.82 6.40
C CYS A 344 -34.07 -10.29 6.82
N LEU A 345 -33.47 -11.14 5.97
CA LEU A 345 -33.02 -12.48 6.35
C LEU A 345 -31.54 -12.65 6.04
N TYR A 346 -30.80 -13.28 6.92
CA TYR A 346 -29.43 -13.70 6.66
C TYR A 346 -29.31 -15.21 6.60
N LYS A 347 -28.87 -15.75 5.46
CA LYS A 347 -28.70 -17.18 5.24
C LYS A 347 -27.46 -17.46 4.37
N ASN A 348 -26.55 -18.30 4.85
CA ASN A 348 -25.39 -18.78 4.07
C ASN A 348 -24.53 -17.67 3.44
N GLY A 349 -24.22 -16.61 4.19
CA GLY A 349 -23.41 -15.48 3.70
C GLY A 349 -24.17 -14.48 2.82
N THR A 350 -25.46 -14.71 2.56
CA THR A 350 -26.33 -13.82 1.78
C THR A 350 -27.32 -13.11 2.70
N LEU A 351 -27.44 -11.80 2.54
CA LEU A 351 -28.45 -10.98 3.19
C LEU A 351 -29.55 -10.66 2.19
N TYR A 352 -30.80 -10.98 2.54
CA TYR A 352 -31.99 -10.62 1.76
C TYR A 352 -32.69 -9.45 2.43
N ILE A 353 -33.03 -8.41 1.67
CA ILE A 353 -33.85 -7.28 2.07
C ILE A 353 -35.10 -7.34 1.21
N PHE A 354 -36.24 -7.61 1.84
CA PHE A 354 -37.44 -8.02 1.09
C PHE A 354 -38.73 -7.31 1.49
N ASP A 355 -38.70 -6.45 2.52
CA ASP A 355 -39.85 -5.63 2.87
C ASP A 355 -39.38 -4.34 3.57
N GLU A 356 -39.99 -3.21 3.22
CA GLU A 356 -39.64 -1.90 3.79
C GLU A 356 -40.89 -1.06 4.11
N LEU A 357 -40.74 -0.14 5.06
CA LEU A 357 -41.60 1.02 5.25
C LEU A 357 -40.78 2.30 5.21
N SER A 358 -41.23 3.27 4.47
CA SER A 358 -40.53 4.51 4.25
C SER A 358 -41.49 5.70 4.26
N GLY A 359 -41.13 6.79 4.92
CA GLY A 359 -41.92 8.01 4.84
C GLY A 359 -41.48 9.12 5.78
N ASN A 360 -41.89 10.32 5.43
CA ASN A 360 -41.74 11.51 6.26
C ASN A 360 -42.99 11.74 7.10
N LYS A 361 -42.83 12.29 8.31
CA LYS A 361 -43.94 12.67 9.22
C LYS A 361 -44.86 11.52 9.58
N ILE A 362 -44.33 10.28 9.65
CA ILE A 362 -45.07 9.12 10.12
C ILE A 362 -45.14 9.20 11.65
N THR A 363 -46.37 9.37 12.16
CA THR A 363 -46.60 9.38 13.63
C THR A 363 -46.42 7.95 14.21
N ASN A 364 -46.18 7.85 15.52
CA ASN A 364 -46.06 6.55 16.19
C ASN A 364 -47.33 5.71 16.06
N ASP A 365 -48.51 6.33 16.07
CA ASP A 365 -49.79 5.66 15.87
C ASP A 365 -49.87 5.04 14.45
N ARG A 366 -49.50 5.84 13.43
CA ARG A 366 -49.51 5.36 12.05
C ARG A 366 -48.47 4.25 11.82
N LEU A 367 -47.29 4.36 12.43
CA LEU A 367 -46.27 3.33 12.33
C LEU A 367 -46.73 2.00 13.00
N GLU A 368 -47.40 2.09 14.15
CA GLU A 368 -48.01 0.95 14.83
C GLU A 368 -49.00 0.23 13.90
N GLU A 369 -49.92 0.96 13.25
CA GLU A 369 -50.85 0.39 12.27
C GLU A 369 -50.12 -0.32 11.13
N LEU A 370 -49.14 0.33 10.52
CA LEU A 370 -48.36 -0.21 9.40
C LEU A 370 -47.61 -1.47 9.78
N LEU A 371 -47.00 -1.53 10.99
CA LEU A 371 -46.32 -2.74 11.48
C LEU A 371 -47.31 -3.87 11.70
N LYS A 372 -48.51 -3.58 12.27
CA LYS A 372 -49.55 -4.59 12.44
C LYS A 372 -50.13 -5.10 11.11
N GLU A 373 -50.32 -4.22 10.12
CA GLU A 373 -50.71 -4.60 8.77
C GLU A 373 -49.72 -5.56 8.12
N LYS A 374 -48.43 -5.48 8.46
CA LYS A 374 -47.38 -6.44 8.04
C LYS A 374 -47.31 -7.70 8.90
N GLY A 375 -48.17 -7.85 9.89
CA GLY A 375 -48.17 -8.99 10.81
C GLY A 375 -47.09 -8.98 11.87
N ILE A 376 -46.44 -7.84 12.08
CA ILE A 376 -45.37 -7.68 13.06
C ILE A 376 -45.96 -7.34 14.44
N GLY A 377 -45.62 -8.12 15.45
CA GLY A 377 -46.20 -8.01 16.77
C GLY A 377 -45.22 -8.25 17.94
N GLU A 378 -45.78 -8.72 19.06
CA GLU A 378 -45.09 -8.85 20.36
C GLU A 378 -43.95 -9.87 20.34
N ASN A 379 -43.92 -10.81 19.39
CA ASN A 379 -42.89 -11.84 19.29
C ASN A 379 -41.75 -11.44 18.35
N ASP A 380 -41.90 -10.37 17.61
CA ASP A 380 -40.96 -9.94 16.58
C ASP A 380 -39.99 -8.90 17.13
N LEU A 381 -38.73 -9.30 17.26
CA LEU A 381 -37.71 -8.38 17.77
C LEU A 381 -37.33 -7.35 16.73
N ILE A 382 -37.65 -6.11 17.00
CA ILE A 382 -37.23 -4.94 16.22
C ILE A 382 -36.05 -4.26 16.91
N ILE A 383 -34.96 -4.01 16.17
CA ILE A 383 -33.82 -3.21 16.63
C ILE A 383 -33.93 -1.82 16.03
N ALA A 384 -34.13 -0.83 16.86
CA ALA A 384 -34.34 0.55 16.41
C ALA A 384 -33.15 1.45 16.78
N ASP A 385 -32.97 2.54 16.07
CA ASP A 385 -31.99 3.56 16.44
C ASP A 385 -32.18 4.00 17.90
N SER A 386 -31.07 4.09 18.65
CA SER A 386 -31.03 4.52 20.05
C SER A 386 -30.50 5.95 20.24
N GLY A 387 -30.29 6.72 19.16
CA GLY A 387 -29.87 8.11 19.16
C GLY A 387 -31.03 9.09 19.42
N GLY A 388 -30.74 10.30 19.85
CA GLY A 388 -31.71 11.37 19.99
C GLY A 388 -32.93 10.99 20.84
N GLU A 389 -34.14 11.10 20.27
CA GLU A 389 -35.39 10.71 20.90
C GLU A 389 -35.70 9.19 20.82
N GLY A 390 -34.83 8.40 20.19
CA GLY A 390 -34.99 6.95 20.00
C GLY A 390 -35.35 6.20 21.28
N PRO A 391 -34.67 6.41 22.42
CA PRO A 391 -35.01 5.70 23.67
C PRO A 391 -36.44 5.96 24.15
N LYS A 392 -36.98 7.16 23.99
CA LYS A 392 -38.34 7.53 24.33
C LYS A 392 -39.36 6.82 23.41
N THR A 393 -39.12 6.88 22.11
CA THR A 393 -39.95 6.20 21.10
C THR A 393 -39.96 4.68 21.29
N ILE A 394 -38.81 4.08 21.56
CA ILE A 394 -38.70 2.65 21.88
C ILE A 394 -39.53 2.29 23.16
N ALA A 395 -39.46 3.12 24.19
CA ALA A 395 -40.23 2.89 25.43
C ALA A 395 -41.76 2.96 25.18
N GLU A 396 -42.20 3.89 24.32
CA GLU A 396 -43.58 4.01 23.89
C GLU A 396 -44.06 2.78 23.13
N PHE A 397 -43.30 2.30 22.12
CA PHE A 397 -43.67 1.08 21.40
C PHE A 397 -43.68 -0.18 22.27
N ARG A 398 -42.78 -0.27 23.24
CA ARG A 398 -42.84 -1.34 24.28
C ARG A 398 -44.13 -1.29 25.08
N ALA A 399 -44.57 -0.09 25.51
CA ALA A 399 -45.83 0.08 26.22
C ALA A 399 -47.04 -0.29 25.39
N ARG A 400 -46.93 -0.24 24.06
CA ARG A 400 -47.94 -0.67 23.05
C ARG A 400 -47.87 -2.18 22.74
N GLY A 401 -46.95 -2.94 23.36
CA GLY A 401 -46.83 -4.40 23.21
C GLY A 401 -45.80 -4.84 22.18
N PHE A 402 -45.01 -3.97 21.55
CA PHE A 402 -43.98 -4.38 20.59
C PHE A 402 -42.69 -4.83 21.31
N TYR A 403 -42.05 -5.88 20.78
CA TYR A 403 -40.74 -6.30 21.24
C TYR A 403 -39.63 -5.49 20.56
N MET A 404 -39.34 -4.31 21.07
CA MET A 404 -38.40 -3.37 20.48
C MET A 404 -37.21 -3.12 21.38
N ARG A 405 -36.00 -3.02 20.82
CA ARG A 405 -34.76 -2.69 21.53
C ARG A 405 -33.96 -1.63 20.78
N GLY A 406 -33.22 -0.81 21.53
CA GLY A 406 -32.28 0.12 20.96
C GLY A 406 -31.02 -0.56 20.45
N ALA A 407 -30.55 -0.14 19.28
CA ALA A 407 -29.28 -0.53 18.74
C ALA A 407 -28.13 -0.09 19.65
N LYS A 408 -27.10 -0.92 19.81
CA LYS A 408 -25.93 -0.59 20.60
C LYS A 408 -24.93 0.19 19.75
N LYS A 409 -24.85 1.48 20.01
CA LYS A 409 -23.89 2.37 19.35
C LYS A 409 -22.58 2.42 20.14
N GLY A 410 -21.43 2.40 19.45
CA GLY A 410 -20.10 2.49 20.03
C GLY A 410 -19.12 3.10 19.04
N LYS A 411 -17.94 3.49 19.51
CA LYS A 411 -16.88 4.03 18.64
C LYS A 411 -16.55 3.02 17.55
N GLY A 412 -16.58 3.46 16.27
CA GLY A 412 -16.31 2.61 15.12
C GLY A 412 -17.45 1.65 14.72
N SER A 413 -18.65 1.71 15.35
CA SER A 413 -19.77 0.81 15.02
C SER A 413 -20.26 0.95 13.58
N VAL A 414 -20.21 2.16 13.00
CA VAL A 414 -20.55 2.42 11.60
C VAL A 414 -19.56 1.69 10.69
N GLU A 415 -18.27 1.98 10.85
CA GLU A 415 -17.21 1.39 10.04
C GLU A 415 -17.22 -0.14 10.09
N HIS A 416 -17.35 -0.70 11.28
CA HIS A 416 -17.40 -2.15 11.47
C HIS A 416 -18.62 -2.79 10.77
N SER A 417 -19.80 -2.15 10.89
CA SER A 417 -21.01 -2.67 10.25
C SER A 417 -21.00 -2.55 8.72
N MET A 418 -20.45 -1.45 8.20
CA MET A 418 -20.30 -1.24 6.75
C MET A 418 -19.32 -2.24 6.15
N LYS A 419 -18.15 -2.45 6.80
CA LYS A 419 -17.20 -3.49 6.40
C LYS A 419 -17.82 -4.88 6.40
N TRP A 420 -18.62 -5.20 7.42
CA TRP A 420 -19.31 -6.49 7.46
C TRP A 420 -20.30 -6.65 6.31
N LEU A 421 -21.17 -5.66 6.04
CA LEU A 421 -22.09 -5.71 4.91
C LEU A 421 -21.37 -5.85 3.57
N SER A 422 -20.29 -5.09 3.36
CA SER A 422 -19.49 -5.18 2.13
C SER A 422 -18.74 -6.51 2.00
N SER A 423 -18.46 -7.21 3.09
CA SER A 423 -17.79 -8.51 3.10
C SER A 423 -18.70 -9.69 2.85
N LEU A 424 -20.04 -9.50 2.88
CA LEU A 424 -21.00 -10.56 2.62
C LEU A 424 -20.83 -11.13 1.21
N LYS A 425 -21.12 -12.40 1.06
CA LYS A 425 -21.14 -13.06 -0.26
C LYS A 425 -22.06 -12.31 -1.23
N LYS A 426 -23.23 -11.86 -0.72
CA LYS A 426 -24.25 -11.18 -1.52
C LYS A 426 -25.23 -10.40 -0.64
N ILE A 427 -25.70 -9.26 -1.13
CA ILE A 427 -26.87 -8.53 -0.62
C ILE A 427 -27.93 -8.56 -1.72
N VAL A 428 -29.03 -9.26 -1.51
CA VAL A 428 -30.16 -9.36 -2.42
C VAL A 428 -31.23 -8.40 -1.96
N ILE A 429 -31.68 -7.49 -2.82
CA ILE A 429 -32.77 -6.55 -2.53
C ILE A 429 -33.85 -6.69 -3.58
N ASP A 430 -35.12 -6.79 -3.13
CA ASP A 430 -36.26 -6.73 -4.03
C ASP A 430 -36.62 -5.27 -4.35
N PRO A 431 -36.34 -4.77 -5.57
CA PRO A 431 -36.52 -3.34 -5.87
C PRO A 431 -37.99 -2.93 -5.99
N LYS A 432 -38.94 -3.89 -6.03
CA LYS A 432 -40.37 -3.58 -6.04
C LYS A 432 -40.92 -3.45 -4.62
N ARG A 433 -40.44 -4.29 -3.69
CA ARG A 433 -40.85 -4.28 -2.30
C ARG A 433 -40.06 -3.28 -1.46
N CYS A 434 -38.78 -3.01 -1.84
CA CYS A 434 -37.83 -2.17 -1.13
C CYS A 434 -37.17 -1.17 -2.11
N PRO A 435 -37.95 -0.26 -2.74
CA PRO A 435 -37.43 0.70 -3.71
C PRO A 435 -36.39 1.66 -3.13
N GLU A 436 -36.57 2.09 -1.88
CA GLU A 436 -35.66 3.02 -1.23
C GLU A 436 -34.37 2.34 -0.79
N ALA A 437 -34.46 1.14 -0.19
CA ALA A 437 -33.25 0.36 0.09
C ALA A 437 -32.47 0.05 -1.19
N ALA A 438 -33.15 -0.34 -2.27
CA ALA A 438 -32.50 -0.60 -3.55
C ALA A 438 -31.82 0.65 -4.11
N ARG A 439 -32.45 1.84 -3.96
CA ARG A 439 -31.86 3.13 -4.37
C ARG A 439 -30.64 3.47 -3.54
N GLU A 440 -30.75 3.44 -2.22
CA GLU A 440 -29.68 3.81 -1.31
C GLU A 440 -28.46 2.89 -1.46
N PHE A 441 -28.63 1.56 -1.36
CA PHE A 441 -27.53 0.60 -1.50
C PHE A 441 -26.81 0.70 -2.86
N ARG A 442 -27.55 0.97 -3.95
CA ARG A 442 -26.97 1.11 -5.29
C ARG A 442 -26.17 2.40 -5.45
N LEU A 443 -26.60 3.51 -4.83
CA LEU A 443 -26.02 4.84 -5.01
C LEU A 443 -25.03 5.22 -3.91
N TYR A 444 -24.89 4.41 -2.86
CA TYR A 444 -24.05 4.75 -1.73
C TYR A 444 -22.57 4.57 -2.08
N GLU A 445 -21.87 5.70 -2.10
CA GLU A 445 -20.45 5.80 -2.43
C GLU A 445 -19.64 6.21 -1.21
N TYR A 446 -18.34 5.85 -1.21
CA TYR A 446 -17.39 6.40 -0.26
C TYR A 446 -17.33 7.92 -0.33
N GLU A 447 -16.88 8.56 0.75
CA GLU A 447 -16.65 10.00 0.74
C GLU A 447 -15.68 10.40 -0.36
N ARG A 448 -15.84 11.66 -0.84
CA ARG A 448 -14.93 12.25 -1.83
C ARG A 448 -14.11 13.36 -1.20
N ALA A 449 -12.80 13.36 -1.47
CA ALA A 449 -11.94 14.47 -1.20
C ALA A 449 -12.29 15.68 -2.11
N PRO A 450 -11.83 16.91 -1.79
CA PRO A 450 -12.09 18.09 -2.60
C PRO A 450 -11.64 17.99 -4.06
N ASP A 451 -10.68 17.15 -4.37
CA ASP A 451 -10.19 16.86 -5.72
C ASP A 451 -11.04 15.81 -6.47
N GLY A 452 -12.12 15.30 -5.85
CA GLY A 452 -13.04 14.32 -6.40
C GLY A 452 -12.61 12.86 -6.23
N THR A 453 -11.44 12.60 -5.63
CA THR A 453 -10.98 11.24 -5.32
C THR A 453 -11.79 10.64 -4.16
N PHE A 454 -12.00 9.31 -4.18
CA PHE A 454 -12.66 8.63 -3.07
C PHE A 454 -11.70 8.45 -1.89
N ILE A 455 -12.19 8.73 -0.69
CA ILE A 455 -11.49 8.49 0.57
C ILE A 455 -12.25 7.44 1.40
N SER A 456 -11.59 6.82 2.37
CA SER A 456 -12.15 5.71 3.17
C SER A 456 -13.16 6.15 4.23
N GLY A 457 -14.05 7.11 3.89
CA GLY A 457 -15.14 7.56 4.75
C GLY A 457 -16.49 7.07 4.26
N TYR A 458 -17.46 6.97 5.18
CA TYR A 458 -18.85 6.65 4.88
C TYR A 458 -19.70 7.90 5.08
N PRO A 459 -20.26 8.50 4.01
CA PRO A 459 -21.06 9.71 4.13
C PRO A 459 -22.28 9.51 5.02
N ASP A 460 -22.54 10.46 5.92
CA ASP A 460 -23.75 10.48 6.75
C ASP A 460 -24.90 11.20 6.02
N ARG A 461 -25.28 10.62 4.87
CA ARG A 461 -26.38 11.10 4.02
C ARG A 461 -26.88 9.98 3.11
N ASP A 462 -28.16 10.02 2.77
CA ASP A 462 -28.81 9.01 1.91
C ASP A 462 -28.52 7.57 2.33
N ASN A 463 -28.55 7.30 3.65
CA ASN A 463 -28.15 6.04 4.27
C ASN A 463 -29.17 5.49 5.27
N HIS A 464 -30.41 5.98 5.27
CA HIS A 464 -31.42 5.63 6.26
C HIS A 464 -31.85 4.16 6.20
N SER A 465 -32.08 3.61 4.99
CA SER A 465 -32.34 2.19 4.80
C SER A 465 -31.10 1.33 5.15
N ILE A 466 -29.91 1.83 4.79
CA ILE A 466 -28.64 1.18 5.15
C ILE A 466 -28.51 1.12 6.68
N ASP A 467 -28.83 2.18 7.39
CA ASP A 467 -28.77 2.24 8.85
C ASP A 467 -29.81 1.32 9.51
N ALA A 468 -31.05 1.30 9.00
CA ALA A 468 -32.06 0.35 9.44
C ALA A 468 -31.57 -1.12 9.28
N VAL A 469 -30.98 -1.47 8.13
CA VAL A 469 -30.37 -2.80 7.89
C VAL A 469 -29.20 -3.07 8.85
N ARG A 470 -28.35 -2.08 9.12
CA ARG A 470 -27.25 -2.18 10.08
C ARG A 470 -27.77 -2.48 11.50
N TYR A 471 -28.89 -1.88 11.88
CA TYR A 471 -29.53 -2.18 13.18
C TYR A 471 -30.16 -3.58 13.18
N ALA A 472 -30.91 -3.94 12.16
CA ALA A 472 -31.49 -5.28 12.01
C ALA A 472 -30.45 -6.39 12.17
N THR A 473 -29.28 -6.22 11.59
CA THR A 473 -28.20 -7.22 11.54
C THR A 473 -27.21 -7.14 12.73
N GLU A 474 -27.40 -6.24 13.67
CA GLU A 474 -26.47 -6.02 14.80
C GLU A 474 -26.11 -7.31 15.56
N ARG A 475 -27.10 -8.16 15.83
CA ARG A 475 -26.90 -9.39 16.61
C ARG A 475 -26.08 -10.45 15.89
N LEU A 476 -26.17 -10.51 14.56
CA LEU A 476 -25.40 -11.47 13.73
C LEU A 476 -23.90 -11.19 13.86
N ARG A 477 -23.53 -9.92 13.79
CA ARG A 477 -22.14 -9.48 13.84
C ARG A 477 -21.48 -9.74 15.19
N ARG A 478 -22.26 -9.66 16.29
CA ARG A 478 -21.77 -9.89 17.66
C ARG A 478 -21.55 -11.35 18.00
N ASN A 479 -22.34 -12.24 17.44
CA ASN A 479 -22.25 -13.67 17.71
C ASN A 479 -21.10 -14.35 16.96
N ASN A 480 -20.58 -13.71 15.90
CA ASN A 480 -19.53 -14.28 15.07
C ASN A 480 -18.11 -13.83 15.46
N ASN A 481 -17.93 -13.08 16.56
CA ASN A 481 -16.60 -12.60 17.03
C ASN A 481 -15.68 -12.09 15.90
N ILE A 482 -16.23 -11.36 14.94
CA ILE A 482 -15.50 -10.74 13.83
C ILE A 482 -15.35 -9.24 14.12
#